data_39308cbd9d110ade80f29a5464e4c33c
#
_entry.id   39308cbd9d110ade80f29a5464e4c33c
#
_cell.length_a   1.000
_cell.length_b   1.000
_cell.length_c   1.000
_cell.angle_alpha   90.00
_cell.angle_beta   90.00
_cell.angle_gamma   90.00
#
_symmetry.space_group_name_H-M   'P 1'
#
loop_
_entity.id
_entity.type
_entity.pdbx_description
1 polymer ?
#
loop_
_entity_poly.entity_id
_entity_poly.type
_entity_poly.pdbx_seq_one_letter_code
_entity_poly.pdbx_strand_id
1 'polypeptide(L)'
;MLEIYELVEDFEFRRMFNKKMDGSSAFIEIQAGSGGTEAQDWAEMLMRMYSKWAESRGFNIKVVEISHGDVAGIKSASIYVDGDHAYGWLRTETGIHRLVRKSPFDSGNRRHTSFASVFISPEVDDSIEINIKKADIRTDTYRASGAGGQHVNKTDSAVRLTHIPTGLVAQSQSDRSQHKNKENALKQLKSKLYELELQKQNEEQQMLEDSKSDIGWGSQIRSYVLDQSRIKDLRTNPVSYTHLTLPTMS
;
A
#
# COMPACT_ATOMS: atom_id res chain seq x y z
N MET A 1 39.58 -4.99 7.35
CA MET A 1 38.94 -3.70 7.11
C MET A 1 37.75 -3.80 6.17
N LEU A 2 37.87 -4.50 5.04
CA LEU A 2 36.74 -4.73 4.10
C LEU A 2 35.56 -5.44 4.76
N GLU A 3 35.77 -6.48 5.54
CA GLU A 3 34.70 -7.21 6.24
C GLU A 3 33.89 -6.35 7.23
N ILE A 4 34.53 -5.37 7.86
CA ILE A 4 33.84 -4.46 8.78
C ILE A 4 32.96 -3.47 8.00
N TYR A 5 33.40 -3.02 6.83
CA TYR A 5 32.60 -2.17 5.95
C TYR A 5 31.35 -2.91 5.45
N GLU A 6 31.48 -4.14 4.98
CA GLU A 6 30.37 -4.98 4.54
C GLU A 6 29.37 -5.25 5.67
N LEU A 7 29.86 -5.50 6.89
CA LEU A 7 29.01 -5.66 8.06
C LEU A 7 28.26 -4.37 8.42
N VAL A 8 28.90 -3.22 8.33
CA VAL A 8 28.26 -1.92 8.61
C VAL A 8 27.20 -1.63 7.56
N GLU A 9 27.47 -1.83 6.27
CA GLU A 9 26.49 -1.66 5.20
C GLU A 9 25.28 -2.59 5.37
N ASP A 10 25.48 -3.87 5.75
CA ASP A 10 24.37 -4.80 6.02
C ASP A 10 23.54 -4.35 7.24
N PHE A 11 24.18 -3.86 8.29
CA PHE A 11 23.47 -3.31 9.45
C PHE A 11 22.67 -2.05 9.11
N GLU A 12 23.23 -1.14 8.32
CA GLU A 12 22.55 0.07 7.86
C GLU A 12 21.37 -0.30 6.97
N PHE A 13 21.53 -1.24 6.03
CA PHE A 13 20.47 -1.76 5.19
C PHE A 13 19.32 -2.34 6.03
N ARG A 14 19.61 -3.23 6.97
CA ARG A 14 18.59 -3.82 7.87
C ARG A 14 17.90 -2.77 8.73
N ARG A 15 18.60 -1.72 9.14
CA ARG A 15 18.02 -0.61 9.90
C ARG A 15 17.07 0.23 9.04
N MET A 16 17.37 0.43 7.77
CA MET A 16 16.52 1.19 6.84
C MET A 16 15.23 0.44 6.50
N PHE A 17 15.31 -0.89 6.35
CA PHE A 17 14.20 -1.76 5.91
C PHE A 17 13.68 -2.64 7.05
N ASN A 18 13.23 -2.05 8.14
CA ASN A 18 12.79 -2.77 9.34
C ASN A 18 11.26 -2.92 9.47
N LYS A 19 10.48 -2.31 8.58
CA LYS A 19 9.02 -2.43 8.60
C LYS A 19 8.58 -3.69 7.87
N LYS A 20 7.45 -4.28 8.32
CA LYS A 20 6.90 -5.54 7.81
C LYS A 20 6.72 -5.56 6.28
N MET A 21 6.36 -4.42 5.68
CA MET A 21 6.10 -4.30 4.24
C MET A 21 7.30 -3.80 3.43
N ASP A 22 8.41 -3.44 4.08
CA ASP A 22 9.56 -2.87 3.36
C ASP A 22 10.16 -3.83 2.32
N GLY A 23 10.03 -5.15 2.50
CA GLY A 23 10.48 -6.17 1.55
C GLY A 23 9.59 -6.36 0.33
N SER A 24 8.39 -5.77 0.31
CA SER A 24 7.40 -6.00 -0.75
C SER A 24 7.73 -5.23 -2.04
N SER A 25 7.15 -5.69 -3.15
CA SER A 25 7.00 -4.90 -4.38
C SER A 25 6.12 -3.68 -4.14
N ALA A 26 6.11 -2.72 -5.05
CA ALA A 26 5.43 -1.45 -4.85
C ALA A 26 4.55 -1.05 -6.03
N PHE A 27 3.47 -0.34 -5.73
CA PHE A 27 2.72 0.45 -6.71
C PHE A 27 3.11 1.92 -6.55
N ILE A 28 3.32 2.60 -7.68
CA ILE A 28 3.54 4.04 -7.78
C ILE A 28 2.34 4.64 -8.48
N GLU A 29 1.57 5.44 -7.79
CA GLU A 29 0.52 6.26 -8.37
C GLU A 29 1.00 7.69 -8.53
N ILE A 30 0.90 8.22 -9.73
CA ILE A 30 1.29 9.59 -10.08
C ILE A 30 0.06 10.32 -10.59
N GLN A 31 -0.22 11.49 -10.06
CA GLN A 31 -1.35 12.30 -10.46
C GLN A 31 -0.91 13.75 -10.71
N ALA A 32 -1.29 14.29 -11.84
CA ALA A 32 -1.08 15.70 -12.15
C ALA A 32 -1.90 16.58 -11.20
N GLY A 33 -1.24 17.59 -10.64
CA GLY A 33 -1.88 18.56 -9.75
C GLY A 33 -2.21 19.87 -10.47
N SER A 34 -2.14 20.98 -9.71
CA SER A 34 -2.38 22.32 -10.26
C SER A 34 -1.30 22.73 -11.27
N GLY A 35 -1.70 23.24 -12.44
CA GLY A 35 -0.80 23.71 -13.50
C GLY A 35 -1.21 23.33 -14.92
N GLY A 36 -2.38 22.71 -15.10
CA GLY A 36 -2.91 22.34 -16.42
C GLY A 36 -1.94 21.44 -17.22
N THR A 37 -1.71 21.75 -18.50
CA THR A 37 -0.81 20.97 -19.37
C THR A 37 0.61 20.84 -18.80
N GLU A 38 1.12 21.86 -18.12
CA GLU A 38 2.43 21.81 -17.46
C GLU A 38 2.48 20.76 -16.34
N ALA A 39 1.41 20.62 -15.54
CA ALA A 39 1.34 19.62 -14.50
C ALA A 39 1.22 18.20 -15.08
N GLN A 40 0.52 18.05 -16.20
CA GLN A 40 0.41 16.77 -16.91
C GLN A 40 1.76 16.34 -17.49
N ASP A 41 2.51 17.25 -18.09
CA ASP A 41 3.87 16.99 -18.58
C ASP A 41 4.82 16.67 -17.42
N TRP A 42 4.69 17.39 -16.30
CA TRP A 42 5.46 17.08 -15.09
C TRP A 42 5.18 15.68 -14.54
N ALA A 43 3.93 15.25 -14.51
CA ALA A 43 3.57 13.90 -14.08
C ALA A 43 4.20 12.83 -15.01
N GLU A 44 4.25 13.06 -16.32
CA GLU A 44 4.93 12.17 -17.27
C GLU A 44 6.45 12.14 -17.05
N MET A 45 7.06 13.29 -16.78
CA MET A 45 8.48 13.36 -16.42
C MET A 45 8.79 12.57 -15.14
N LEU A 46 7.95 12.65 -14.10
CA LEU A 46 8.09 11.86 -12.87
C LEU A 46 7.96 10.36 -13.17
N MET A 47 6.96 9.96 -13.95
CA MET A 47 6.78 8.57 -14.37
C MET A 47 8.06 8.03 -15.03
N ARG A 48 8.60 8.79 -15.99
CA ARG A 48 9.85 8.41 -16.66
C ARG A 48 11.05 8.36 -15.71
N MET A 49 11.12 9.27 -14.74
CA MET A 49 12.19 9.31 -13.73
C MET A 49 12.16 8.06 -12.85
N TYR A 50 11.00 7.71 -12.31
CA TYR A 50 10.86 6.50 -11.48
C TYR A 50 11.10 5.22 -12.28
N SER A 51 10.62 5.16 -13.53
CA SER A 51 10.89 4.01 -14.40
C SER A 51 12.39 3.80 -14.62
N LYS A 52 13.12 4.85 -14.97
CA LYS A 52 14.57 4.77 -15.16
C LYS A 52 15.33 4.43 -13.89
N TRP A 53 14.88 4.95 -12.75
CA TRP A 53 15.46 4.59 -11.46
C TRP A 53 15.27 3.10 -11.15
N ALA A 54 14.06 2.58 -11.33
CA ALA A 54 13.76 1.17 -11.09
C ALA A 54 14.56 0.25 -12.02
N GLU A 55 14.66 0.59 -13.32
CA GLU A 55 15.53 -0.11 -14.28
C GLU A 55 17.00 -0.12 -13.83
N SER A 56 17.51 1.02 -13.34
CA SER A 56 18.90 1.13 -12.87
C SER A 56 19.19 0.28 -11.63
N ARG A 57 18.15 -0.05 -10.85
CA ARG A 57 18.22 -0.95 -9.69
C ARG A 57 17.98 -2.42 -10.06
N GLY A 58 17.67 -2.70 -11.32
CA GLY A 58 17.37 -4.06 -11.78
C GLY A 58 15.95 -4.52 -11.43
N PHE A 59 15.05 -3.60 -11.06
CA PHE A 59 13.65 -3.92 -10.79
C PHE A 59 12.86 -4.08 -12.08
N ASN A 60 11.88 -4.98 -12.08
CA ASN A 60 10.95 -5.13 -13.19
C ASN A 60 9.83 -4.08 -13.08
N ILE A 61 9.47 -3.47 -14.21
CA ILE A 61 8.45 -2.43 -14.24
C ILE A 61 7.31 -2.87 -15.13
N LYS A 62 6.09 -2.69 -14.64
CA LYS A 62 4.87 -2.88 -15.41
C LYS A 62 3.97 -1.68 -15.26
N VAL A 63 3.64 -1.05 -16.37
CA VAL A 63 2.60 -0.02 -16.39
C VAL A 63 1.25 -0.70 -16.24
N VAL A 64 0.51 -0.33 -15.19
CA VAL A 64 -0.81 -0.88 -14.88
C VAL A 64 -1.88 -0.08 -15.59
N GLU A 65 -1.80 1.25 -15.47
CA GLU A 65 -2.77 2.17 -16.06
C GLU A 65 -2.11 3.51 -16.40
N ILE A 66 -2.52 4.12 -17.50
CA ILE A 66 -2.15 5.50 -17.86
C ILE A 66 -3.39 6.23 -18.39
N SER A 67 -3.62 7.43 -17.85
CA SER A 67 -4.58 8.37 -18.37
C SER A 67 -3.83 9.55 -19.01
N HIS A 68 -3.90 9.67 -20.33
CA HIS A 68 -3.20 10.72 -21.06
C HIS A 68 -3.84 12.10 -20.89
N GLY A 69 -3.01 13.15 -20.98
CA GLY A 69 -3.46 14.52 -21.09
C GLY A 69 -4.08 14.82 -22.46
N ASP A 70 -4.87 15.87 -22.51
CA ASP A 70 -5.56 16.24 -23.77
C ASP A 70 -4.61 16.86 -24.80
N VAL A 71 -3.53 17.51 -24.35
CA VAL A 71 -2.55 18.21 -25.19
C VAL A 71 -1.17 17.56 -25.08
N ALA A 72 -0.72 17.31 -23.86
CA ALA A 72 0.57 16.70 -23.57
C ALA A 72 0.58 16.07 -22.17
N GLY A 73 1.51 15.15 -21.93
CA GLY A 73 1.70 14.53 -20.64
C GLY A 73 0.61 13.55 -20.24
N ILE A 74 0.51 13.28 -18.96
CA ILE A 74 -0.45 12.34 -18.35
C ILE A 74 -1.25 13.01 -17.23
N LYS A 75 -2.54 12.69 -17.13
CA LYS A 75 -3.41 13.07 -16.01
C LYS A 75 -3.09 12.24 -14.79
N SER A 76 -2.92 10.94 -14.99
CA SER A 76 -2.53 9.97 -13.96
C SER A 76 -1.80 8.77 -14.57
N ALA A 77 -0.99 8.10 -13.76
CA ALA A 77 -0.40 6.80 -14.08
C ALA A 77 -0.29 5.94 -12.84
N SER A 78 -0.45 4.64 -13.02
CA SER A 78 -0.16 3.62 -12.04
C SER A 78 0.90 2.66 -12.58
N ILE A 79 1.98 2.48 -11.84
CA ILE A 79 3.12 1.64 -12.21
C ILE A 79 3.35 0.62 -11.11
N TYR A 80 3.48 -0.63 -11.48
CA TYR A 80 3.93 -1.69 -10.59
C TYR A 80 5.44 -1.88 -10.74
N VAL A 81 6.14 -1.88 -9.62
CA VAL A 81 7.59 -2.09 -9.51
C VAL A 81 7.82 -3.37 -8.73
N ASP A 82 8.26 -4.40 -9.45
CA ASP A 82 8.54 -5.72 -8.89
C ASP A 82 10.03 -5.83 -8.57
N GLY A 83 10.33 -6.11 -7.32
CA GLY A 83 11.69 -6.26 -6.85
C GLY A 83 11.78 -6.29 -5.33
N ASP A 84 12.85 -6.90 -4.85
CA ASP A 84 13.12 -7.02 -3.43
C ASP A 84 13.34 -5.64 -2.78
N HIS A 85 12.57 -5.34 -1.75
CA HIS A 85 12.57 -4.06 -1.05
C HIS A 85 12.17 -2.84 -1.92
N ALA A 86 11.44 -3.04 -3.04
CA ALA A 86 11.01 -1.94 -3.90
C ALA A 86 10.16 -0.92 -3.12
N TYR A 87 9.21 -1.38 -2.30
CA TYR A 87 8.42 -0.51 -1.43
C TYR A 87 9.28 0.22 -0.39
N GLY A 88 10.20 -0.48 0.25
CA GLY A 88 11.10 0.10 1.25
C GLY A 88 11.89 1.29 0.71
N TRP A 89 12.40 1.20 -0.53
CA TRP A 89 13.10 2.28 -1.22
C TRP A 89 12.19 3.44 -1.61
N LEU A 90 10.98 3.14 -2.07
CA LEU A 90 10.07 4.13 -2.66
C LEU A 90 9.15 4.82 -1.65
N ARG A 91 8.82 4.20 -0.51
CA ARG A 91 7.83 4.69 0.47
C ARG A 91 8.02 6.14 0.91
N THR A 92 9.27 6.60 0.91
CA THR A 92 9.60 7.97 1.28
C THR A 92 9.34 9.00 0.17
N GLU A 93 9.01 8.56 -1.04
CA GLU A 93 8.69 9.42 -2.18
C GLU A 93 7.21 9.86 -2.22
N THR A 94 6.38 9.31 -1.31
CA THR A 94 4.98 9.74 -1.18
C THR A 94 4.87 11.19 -0.80
N GLY A 95 4.18 12.00 -1.62
CA GLY A 95 3.92 13.42 -1.37
C GLY A 95 3.88 14.28 -2.64
N ILE A 96 3.93 15.59 -2.46
CA ILE A 96 3.83 16.57 -3.55
C ILE A 96 5.22 16.95 -4.06
N HIS A 97 5.38 16.81 -5.38
CA HIS A 97 6.58 17.17 -6.13
C HIS A 97 6.33 18.46 -6.91
N ARG A 98 7.10 19.49 -6.64
CA ARG A 98 7.01 20.80 -7.30
C ARG A 98 8.04 20.93 -8.40
N LEU A 99 7.59 21.30 -9.62
CA LEU A 99 8.45 21.70 -10.73
C LEU A 99 8.41 23.22 -10.92
N VAL A 100 9.57 23.81 -11.14
CA VAL A 100 9.71 25.21 -11.60
C VAL A 100 10.62 25.22 -12.81
N ARG A 101 10.10 25.67 -13.96
CA ARG A 101 10.85 25.78 -15.21
C ARG A 101 10.27 26.85 -16.14
N LYS A 102 11.01 27.24 -17.16
CA LYS A 102 10.44 27.94 -18.30
C LYS A 102 9.53 26.99 -19.07
N SER A 103 8.29 27.44 -19.33
CA SER A 103 7.28 26.60 -19.98
C SER A 103 7.57 26.38 -21.45
N PRO A 104 7.62 25.14 -21.96
CA PRO A 104 7.65 24.87 -23.39
C PRO A 104 6.30 25.10 -24.09
N PHE A 105 5.22 25.23 -23.32
CA PHE A 105 3.84 25.42 -23.80
C PHE A 105 3.41 26.90 -23.79
N ASP A 106 4.21 27.78 -23.19
CA ASP A 106 3.94 29.23 -23.16
C ASP A 106 4.76 29.96 -24.21
N SER A 107 4.08 30.59 -25.17
CA SER A 107 4.73 31.38 -26.24
C SER A 107 5.61 32.51 -25.68
N GLY A 108 5.32 33.01 -24.47
CA GLY A 108 6.12 34.02 -23.77
C GLY A 108 7.33 33.46 -23.04
N ASN A 109 7.55 32.15 -23.06
CA ASN A 109 8.66 31.48 -22.40
C ASN A 109 8.80 31.85 -20.89
N ARG A 110 7.65 32.10 -20.25
CA ARG A 110 7.58 32.52 -18.85
C ARG A 110 7.85 31.33 -17.92
N ARG A 111 8.25 31.65 -16.73
CA ARG A 111 8.51 30.67 -15.68
C ARG A 111 7.20 30.23 -15.04
N HIS A 112 6.95 28.92 -15.06
CA HIS A 112 5.75 28.30 -14.49
C HIS A 112 6.12 27.39 -13.32
N THR A 113 5.15 27.23 -12.43
CA THR A 113 5.22 26.29 -11.31
C THR A 113 4.10 25.28 -11.44
N SER A 114 4.44 24.01 -11.37
CA SER A 114 3.53 22.88 -11.53
C SER A 114 3.70 21.89 -10.38
N PHE A 115 2.64 21.20 -10.05
CA PHE A 115 2.62 20.21 -8.99
C PHE A 115 2.15 18.86 -9.52
N ALA A 116 2.72 17.80 -8.98
CA ALA A 116 2.22 16.44 -9.15
C ALA A 116 2.33 15.70 -7.82
N SER A 117 1.37 14.86 -7.53
CA SER A 117 1.42 13.97 -6.38
C SER A 117 1.99 12.62 -6.79
N VAL A 118 2.77 12.03 -5.90
CA VAL A 118 3.24 10.66 -5.98
C VAL A 118 2.74 9.96 -4.73
N PHE A 119 2.12 8.80 -4.90
CA PHE A 119 1.69 7.94 -3.82
C PHE A 119 2.27 6.55 -4.01
N ILE A 120 2.87 6.01 -2.96
CA ILE A 120 3.50 4.70 -2.97
C ILE A 120 2.75 3.78 -2.02
N SER A 121 2.28 2.65 -2.54
CA SER A 121 1.67 1.58 -1.75
C SER A 121 2.42 0.27 -1.91
N PRO A 122 2.50 -0.57 -0.86
CA PRO A 122 3.08 -1.90 -0.97
C PRO A 122 2.15 -2.83 -1.73
N GLU A 123 2.71 -3.85 -2.38
CA GLU A 123 1.94 -4.99 -2.79
C GLU A 123 1.49 -5.77 -1.55
N VAL A 124 0.19 -5.88 -1.38
CA VAL A 124 -0.41 -6.68 -0.30
C VAL A 124 -0.82 -8.01 -0.90
N ASP A 125 -0.34 -9.11 -0.32
CA ASP A 125 -0.80 -10.44 -0.70
C ASP A 125 -2.26 -10.60 -0.24
N ASP A 126 -3.19 -10.73 -1.19
CA ASP A 126 -4.63 -10.86 -0.93
C ASP A 126 -5.01 -12.19 -0.26
N SER A 127 -4.05 -13.08 -0.03
CA SER A 127 -4.28 -14.33 0.64
C SER A 127 -4.42 -14.15 2.16
N ILE A 128 -5.64 -13.85 2.61
CA ILE A 128 -5.98 -13.89 4.04
C ILE A 128 -6.00 -15.37 4.47
N GLU A 129 -4.86 -15.90 4.87
CA GLU A 129 -4.79 -17.22 5.49
C GLU A 129 -5.29 -17.17 6.93
N ILE A 130 -6.51 -17.67 7.13
CA ILE A 130 -7.05 -17.80 8.49
C ILE A 130 -6.55 -19.10 9.10
N ASN A 131 -5.51 -18.99 9.90
CA ASN A 131 -4.96 -20.12 10.66
C ASN A 131 -5.57 -20.14 12.07
N ILE A 132 -6.63 -20.96 12.24
CA ILE A 132 -7.30 -21.10 13.53
C ILE A 132 -6.62 -22.23 14.32
N LYS A 133 -5.96 -21.90 15.42
CA LYS A 133 -5.41 -22.87 16.33
C LYS A 133 -6.53 -23.47 17.19
N LYS A 134 -6.52 -24.79 17.38
CA LYS A 134 -7.53 -25.49 18.21
C LYS A 134 -7.57 -24.97 19.65
N ALA A 135 -6.45 -24.47 20.17
CA ALA A 135 -6.34 -23.88 21.49
C ALA A 135 -7.12 -22.57 21.64
N ASP A 136 -7.34 -21.84 20.54
CA ASP A 136 -8.00 -20.54 20.53
C ASP A 136 -9.53 -20.66 20.41
N ILE A 137 -10.05 -21.89 20.30
CA ILE A 137 -11.49 -22.16 20.18
C ILE A 137 -12.03 -22.78 21.45
N ARG A 138 -12.95 -22.09 22.11
CA ARG A 138 -13.80 -22.68 23.14
C ARG A 138 -15.03 -23.33 22.50
N THR A 139 -15.28 -24.60 22.80
CA THR A 139 -16.42 -25.34 22.26
C THR A 139 -17.42 -25.58 23.38
N ASP A 140 -18.62 -25.07 23.24
CA ASP A 140 -19.74 -25.30 24.17
C ASP A 140 -20.84 -26.09 23.43
N THR A 141 -21.37 -27.14 24.07
CA THR A 141 -22.48 -27.91 23.53
C THR A 141 -23.73 -27.62 24.36
N TYR A 142 -24.88 -27.54 23.70
CA TYR A 142 -26.15 -27.24 24.36
C TYR A 142 -27.31 -27.92 23.63
N ARG A 143 -28.47 -27.96 24.31
CA ARG A 143 -29.70 -28.50 23.73
C ARG A 143 -30.28 -27.52 22.73
N ALA A 144 -30.56 -28.01 21.52
CA ALA A 144 -31.23 -27.21 20.51
C ALA A 144 -32.65 -26.86 20.99
N SER A 145 -32.99 -25.57 20.91
CA SER A 145 -34.35 -25.09 21.17
C SER A 145 -35.02 -24.80 19.80
N GLY A 146 -36.08 -25.56 19.45
CA GLY A 146 -36.84 -25.36 18.24
C GLY A 146 -38.00 -26.33 18.09
N ALA A 147 -38.90 -26.05 17.13
CA ALA A 147 -40.03 -26.93 16.79
C ALA A 147 -39.52 -28.19 16.09
N GLY A 148 -39.05 -29.17 16.86
CA GLY A 148 -38.59 -30.47 16.43
C GLY A 148 -39.05 -31.56 17.39
N GLY A 149 -39.38 -32.75 16.85
CA GLY A 149 -39.96 -33.86 17.63
C GLY A 149 -39.10 -34.29 18.83
N GLN A 150 -39.62 -35.24 19.62
CA GLN A 150 -39.08 -35.72 20.93
C GLN A 150 -37.56 -35.98 20.98
N HIS A 151 -36.89 -36.18 19.81
CA HIS A 151 -35.46 -36.46 19.74
C HIS A 151 -34.58 -35.21 19.82
N VAL A 152 -35.07 -34.04 19.37
CA VAL A 152 -34.31 -32.75 19.34
C VAL A 152 -34.12 -32.20 20.76
N ASN A 153 -35.05 -32.50 21.65
CA ASN A 153 -35.07 -32.01 23.05
C ASN A 153 -34.31 -32.90 24.04
N LYS A 154 -33.77 -34.06 23.63
CA LYS A 154 -33.09 -35.01 24.52
C LYS A 154 -31.59 -35.08 24.40
N THR A 155 -31.02 -34.60 23.29
CA THR A 155 -29.58 -34.68 23.01
C THR A 155 -28.96 -33.29 22.82
N ASP A 156 -27.78 -33.07 23.44
CA ASP A 156 -26.99 -31.83 23.31
C ASP A 156 -26.27 -31.81 21.96
N SER A 157 -27.05 -31.69 20.85
CA SER A 157 -26.53 -31.73 19.48
C SER A 157 -26.11 -30.36 18.95
N ALA A 158 -26.56 -29.26 19.55
CA ALA A 158 -26.16 -27.91 19.16
C ALA A 158 -24.76 -27.59 19.66
N VAL A 159 -23.99 -26.90 18.79
CA VAL A 159 -22.61 -26.54 19.09
C VAL A 159 -22.42 -25.01 18.91
N ARG A 160 -21.77 -24.42 19.91
CA ARG A 160 -21.30 -23.03 19.87
C ARG A 160 -19.78 -23.04 19.95
N LEU A 161 -19.15 -22.36 19.00
CA LEU A 161 -17.71 -22.13 18.98
C LEU A 161 -17.44 -20.65 19.24
N THR A 162 -16.57 -20.37 20.21
CA THR A 162 -16.13 -19.02 20.54
C THR A 162 -14.63 -18.93 20.27
N HIS A 163 -14.23 -18.00 19.40
CA HIS A 163 -12.82 -17.68 19.19
C HIS A 163 -12.35 -16.74 20.29
N ILE A 164 -11.50 -17.22 21.18
CA ILE A 164 -11.10 -16.54 22.42
C ILE A 164 -10.43 -15.18 22.13
N PRO A 165 -9.47 -15.06 21.16
CA PRO A 165 -8.76 -13.79 20.93
C PRO A 165 -9.65 -12.67 20.38
N THR A 166 -10.65 -13.00 19.52
CA THR A 166 -11.52 -12.00 18.88
C THR A 166 -12.90 -11.88 19.51
N GLY A 167 -13.28 -12.82 20.37
CA GLY A 167 -14.62 -12.90 20.95
C GLY A 167 -15.74 -13.30 19.97
N LEU A 168 -15.41 -13.62 18.71
CA LEU A 168 -16.38 -14.02 17.70
C LEU A 168 -17.01 -15.36 18.05
N VAL A 169 -18.34 -15.44 17.86
CA VAL A 169 -19.13 -16.61 18.16
C VAL A 169 -19.82 -17.12 16.90
N ALA A 170 -19.73 -18.43 16.67
CA ALA A 170 -20.51 -19.15 15.67
C ALA A 170 -21.25 -20.31 16.31
N GLN A 171 -22.48 -20.57 15.87
CA GLN A 171 -23.31 -21.64 16.42
C GLN A 171 -24.04 -22.38 15.30
N SER A 172 -24.18 -23.68 15.47
CA SER A 172 -24.96 -24.52 14.55
C SER A 172 -25.79 -25.55 15.31
N GLN A 173 -27.05 -25.68 14.91
CA GLN A 173 -28.01 -26.64 15.45
C GLN A 173 -28.85 -27.32 14.35
N SER A 174 -28.41 -27.22 13.09
CA SER A 174 -29.17 -27.63 11.91
C SER A 174 -29.23 -29.15 11.71
N ASP A 175 -28.29 -29.91 12.27
CA ASP A 175 -28.20 -31.35 12.10
C ASP A 175 -28.40 -32.09 13.45
N ARG A 176 -28.82 -33.33 13.37
CA ARG A 176 -28.91 -34.22 14.56
C ARG A 176 -27.53 -34.66 15.06
N SER A 177 -26.52 -34.61 14.22
CA SER A 177 -25.15 -34.97 14.51
C SER A 177 -24.37 -33.78 15.10
N GLN A 178 -23.92 -33.88 16.32
CA GLN A 178 -23.04 -32.90 16.98
C GLN A 178 -21.76 -32.63 16.16
N HIS A 179 -21.22 -33.67 15.51
CA HIS A 179 -20.00 -33.56 14.72
C HIS A 179 -20.22 -32.67 13.48
N LYS A 180 -21.33 -32.86 12.76
CA LYS A 180 -21.71 -32.02 11.63
C LYS A 180 -22.00 -30.58 12.05
N ASN A 181 -22.66 -30.38 13.17
CA ASN A 181 -22.89 -29.05 13.72
C ASN A 181 -21.58 -28.35 14.10
N LYS A 182 -20.59 -29.10 14.61
CA LYS A 182 -19.25 -28.56 14.91
C LYS A 182 -18.53 -28.13 13.63
N GLU A 183 -18.58 -28.94 12.58
CA GLU A 183 -17.99 -28.58 11.28
C GLU A 183 -18.65 -27.35 10.65
N ASN A 184 -19.99 -27.27 10.70
CA ASN A 184 -20.73 -26.13 10.20
C ASN A 184 -20.43 -24.85 11.00
N ALA A 185 -20.39 -24.95 12.34
CA ALA A 185 -20.01 -23.82 13.18
C ALA A 185 -18.56 -23.37 12.92
N LEU A 186 -17.64 -24.29 12.65
CA LEU A 186 -16.25 -23.97 12.31
C LEU A 186 -16.14 -23.26 10.96
N LYS A 187 -16.92 -23.68 9.94
CA LYS A 187 -17.00 -22.98 8.66
C LYS A 187 -17.54 -21.55 8.84
N GLN A 188 -18.60 -21.39 9.61
CA GLN A 188 -19.17 -20.07 9.92
C GLN A 188 -18.18 -19.18 10.69
N LEU A 189 -17.43 -19.75 11.64
CA LEU A 189 -16.42 -19.02 12.39
C LEU A 189 -15.27 -18.55 11.48
N LYS A 190 -14.83 -19.41 10.55
CA LYS A 190 -13.83 -19.05 9.54
C LYS A 190 -14.31 -17.90 8.66
N SER A 191 -15.55 -17.94 8.18
CA SER A 191 -16.12 -16.85 7.38
C SER A 191 -16.17 -15.52 8.13
N LYS A 192 -16.57 -15.55 9.42
CA LYS A 192 -16.61 -14.35 10.26
C LYS A 192 -15.22 -13.78 10.55
N LEU A 193 -14.23 -14.64 10.75
CA LEU A 193 -12.83 -14.21 10.93
C LEU A 193 -12.25 -13.63 9.65
N TYR A 194 -12.58 -14.20 8.49
CA TYR A 194 -12.20 -13.66 7.18
C TYR A 194 -12.77 -12.26 6.98
N GLU A 195 -14.07 -12.09 7.26
CA GLU A 195 -14.74 -10.80 7.13
C GLU A 195 -14.15 -9.72 8.06
N LEU A 196 -13.81 -10.11 9.30
CA LEU A 196 -13.15 -9.21 10.26
C LEU A 196 -11.75 -8.81 9.79
N GLU A 197 -10.98 -9.74 9.24
CA GLU A 197 -9.63 -9.43 8.75
C GLU A 197 -9.68 -8.58 7.49
N LEU A 198 -10.61 -8.85 6.58
CA LEU A 198 -10.88 -8.03 5.40
C LEU A 198 -11.28 -6.59 5.79
N GLN A 199 -12.13 -6.46 6.82
CA GLN A 199 -12.52 -5.14 7.32
C GLN A 199 -11.32 -4.37 7.88
N LYS A 200 -10.44 -5.01 8.64
CA LYS A 200 -9.21 -4.37 9.13
C LYS A 200 -8.28 -3.92 8.00
N GLN A 201 -8.09 -4.78 6.98
CA GLN A 201 -7.29 -4.41 5.82
C GLN A 201 -7.88 -3.19 5.10
N ASN A 202 -9.21 -3.16 4.92
CA ASN A 202 -9.89 -2.03 4.30
C ASN A 202 -9.76 -0.74 5.15
N GLU A 203 -9.85 -0.83 6.48
CA GLU A 203 -9.66 0.31 7.38
C GLU A 203 -8.21 0.84 7.32
N GLU A 204 -7.21 -0.05 7.29
CA GLU A 204 -5.80 0.32 7.13
C GLU A 204 -5.56 0.97 5.76
N GLN A 205 -6.15 0.43 4.70
CA GLN A 205 -6.05 0.99 3.35
C GLN A 205 -6.73 2.36 3.26
N GLN A 206 -7.90 2.53 3.89
CA GLN A 206 -8.61 3.80 3.94
C GLN A 206 -7.84 4.85 4.73
N MET A 207 -7.21 4.51 5.84
CA MET A 207 -6.32 5.42 6.57
C MET A 207 -5.11 5.86 5.71
N LEU A 208 -4.58 4.96 4.88
CA LEU A 208 -3.51 5.30 3.92
C LEU A 208 -4.02 6.25 2.83
N GLU A 209 -5.24 6.03 2.32
CA GLU A 209 -5.87 6.92 1.33
C GLU A 209 -6.19 8.29 1.92
N ASP A 210 -6.74 8.36 3.12
CA ASP A 210 -7.05 9.60 3.82
C ASP A 210 -5.79 10.42 4.15
N SER A 211 -4.62 9.76 4.22
CA SER A 211 -3.33 10.43 4.38
C SER A 211 -2.82 11.11 3.11
N LYS A 212 -3.48 10.91 1.95
CA LYS A 212 -3.16 11.62 0.70
C LYS A 212 -3.41 13.11 0.91
N SER A 213 -2.33 13.89 0.99
CA SER A 213 -2.41 15.35 1.15
C SER A 213 -3.02 15.99 -0.09
N ASP A 214 -3.83 17.04 0.11
CA ASP A 214 -4.28 17.88 -1.00
C ASP A 214 -3.11 18.35 -1.87
N ILE A 215 -3.26 18.26 -3.20
CA ILE A 215 -2.23 18.63 -4.18
C ILE A 215 -2.11 20.16 -4.24
N GLY A 216 -1.34 20.73 -3.33
CA GLY A 216 -1.21 22.18 -3.20
C GLY A 216 0.13 22.65 -2.62
N TRP A 217 0.22 23.95 -2.39
CA TRP A 217 1.48 24.62 -1.98
C TRP A 217 2.04 24.17 -0.63
N GLY A 218 1.19 23.72 0.29
CA GLY A 218 1.56 23.43 1.69
C GLY A 218 2.26 22.09 1.92
N SER A 219 2.05 21.11 1.04
CA SER A 219 2.43 19.69 1.27
C SER A 219 3.61 19.21 0.42
N GLN A 220 4.47 20.14 -0.03
CA GLN A 220 5.59 19.80 -0.89
C GLN A 220 6.68 19.03 -0.13
N ILE A 221 7.07 17.87 -0.66
CA ILE A 221 8.23 17.12 -0.14
C ILE A 221 9.51 17.45 -0.90
N ARG A 222 9.41 17.76 -2.22
CA ARG A 222 10.58 18.01 -3.06
C ARG A 222 10.31 19.09 -4.09
N SER A 223 11.32 19.94 -4.35
CA SER A 223 11.26 21.02 -5.33
C SER A 223 12.35 20.87 -6.38
N TYR A 224 11.95 20.85 -7.62
CA TYR A 224 12.80 20.76 -8.83
C TYR A 224 12.78 22.10 -9.55
N VAL A 225 13.95 22.73 -9.68
CA VAL A 225 14.12 24.02 -10.38
C VAL A 225 15.05 23.79 -11.55
N LEU A 226 14.49 23.49 -12.74
CA LEU A 226 15.28 23.07 -13.90
C LEU A 226 16.22 24.17 -14.41
N ASP A 227 15.79 25.42 -14.40
CA ASP A 227 16.63 26.56 -14.84
C ASP A 227 17.93 26.70 -14.04
N GLN A 228 17.96 26.15 -12.83
CA GLN A 228 19.10 26.19 -11.93
C GLN A 228 19.75 24.81 -11.74
N SER A 229 19.25 23.77 -12.45
CA SER A 229 19.65 22.37 -12.25
C SER A 229 19.62 21.95 -10.78
N ARG A 230 18.67 22.50 -9.99
CA ARG A 230 18.61 22.36 -8.54
C ARG A 230 17.42 21.51 -8.12
N ILE A 231 17.69 20.48 -7.34
CA ILE A 231 16.69 19.66 -6.66
C ILE A 231 16.90 19.85 -5.15
N LYS A 232 15.81 20.15 -4.42
CA LYS A 232 15.84 20.29 -2.97
C LYS A 232 14.77 19.38 -2.36
N ASP A 233 15.16 18.51 -1.42
CA ASP A 233 14.23 17.87 -0.51
C ASP A 233 13.89 18.83 0.63
N LEU A 234 12.60 19.09 0.83
CA LEU A 234 12.14 20.09 1.82
C LEU A 234 12.01 19.51 3.23
N ARG A 235 12.05 18.19 3.37
CA ARG A 235 11.93 17.48 4.66
C ARG A 235 13.27 17.47 5.41
N THR A 236 14.35 17.20 4.68
CA THR A 236 15.70 17.02 5.23
C THR A 236 16.68 18.10 4.80
N ASN A 237 16.25 18.99 3.88
CA ASN A 237 17.00 20.13 3.31
C ASN A 237 18.25 19.81 2.47
N PRO A 238 18.56 18.58 2.03
CA PRO A 238 19.66 18.38 1.09
C PRO A 238 19.33 19.05 -0.24
N VAL A 239 20.38 19.58 -0.87
CA VAL A 239 20.30 20.23 -2.18
C VAL A 239 21.27 19.53 -3.13
N SER A 240 20.76 19.06 -4.27
CA SER A 240 21.58 18.52 -5.36
C SER A 240 21.52 19.45 -6.56
N TYR A 241 22.66 19.62 -7.24
CA TYR A 241 22.81 20.43 -8.47
C TYR A 241 23.09 19.56 -9.71
N THR A 242 23.05 18.25 -9.57
CA THR A 242 23.25 17.30 -10.66
C THR A 242 21.92 16.74 -11.15
N HIS A 243 21.89 16.30 -12.40
CA HIS A 243 20.75 15.75 -13.16
C HIS A 243 19.59 15.17 -12.35
N LEU A 244 18.39 15.14 -12.97
CA LEU A 244 17.15 14.52 -12.48
C LEU A 244 17.34 13.02 -12.17
N THR A 245 18.08 12.72 -11.12
CA THR A 245 18.14 11.41 -10.49
C THR A 245 17.47 11.51 -9.14
N LEU A 246 16.76 10.46 -8.73
CA LEU A 246 16.35 10.34 -7.34
C LEU A 246 17.58 10.52 -6.48
N PRO A 247 17.55 11.39 -5.43
CA PRO A 247 18.65 11.42 -4.48
C PRO A 247 18.81 10.01 -3.93
N THR A 248 19.92 9.39 -4.24
CA THR A 248 20.36 8.22 -3.51
C THR A 248 20.41 8.62 -2.05
N MET A 249 19.66 7.92 -1.21
CA MET A 249 19.77 8.07 0.23
C MET A 249 21.23 7.73 0.58
N SER A 250 22.03 8.75 0.87
CA SER A 250 23.33 8.63 1.51
C SER A 250 23.16 8.63 3.01
#